data_17137ff56b2526b98fd919595ed7f338
#
_entry.id   17137ff56b2526b98fd919595ed7f338
#
_cell.length_a   1.000
_cell.length_b   1.000
_cell.length_c   1.000
_cell.angle_alpha   90.00
_cell.angle_beta   90.00
_cell.angle_gamma   90.00
#
_symmetry.space_group_name_H-M   'P 1'
#
loop_
_entity.id
_entity.type
_entity.pdbx_description
1 polymer ?
#
loop_
_entity_poly.entity_id
_entity_poly.type
_entity_poly.pdbx_seq_one_letter_code
_entity_poly.pdbx_strand_id
1 'polypeptide(L)'
;MIIIKKKNRENTNNFSYINTNHSWHLVDPSPWPLVTAIGAFTVTFGLVLYMHNYQYGDSLMICGFVILLYSVYMWWRDVVREATLEEQHTFSVQRSLRLGMLLFIVSEIMFFFAFFWAFFHSSLSPVFGIGGIWPPESIEIITSSGIPLTNTFFLLSSGVTVTWAHHAIISRAKKHAIVALIITLILATLFTGLQGLEYLEAPFTMSDSVYGSCFYITTGFHGFHVIIGTCFLFVSFIRIIRNHITNSHHFGFEAGAWYWHFVGATAQSKLKKNIY
;
A
#
# COMPACT_ATOMS: atom_id res chain seq x y z
N MET A 1 -19.24 -24.23 -14.52
CA MET A 1 -18.83 -25.52 -13.95
C MET A 1 -17.47 -25.30 -13.30
N ILE A 2 -17.42 -25.27 -11.99
CA ILE A 2 -16.20 -25.00 -11.21
C ILE A 2 -15.65 -26.37 -10.80
N ILE A 3 -14.41 -26.64 -11.19
CA ILE A 3 -13.71 -27.88 -10.86
C ILE A 3 -12.93 -27.62 -9.57
N ILE A 4 -13.37 -28.20 -8.44
CA ILE A 4 -12.60 -28.19 -7.19
C ILE A 4 -11.91 -29.54 -7.06
N LYS A 5 -10.56 -29.53 -7.11
CA LYS A 5 -9.75 -30.70 -6.83
C LYS A 5 -9.71 -31.00 -5.34
N LYS A 6 -10.51 -31.93 -4.85
CA LYS A 6 -10.34 -32.48 -3.50
C LYS A 6 -9.40 -33.67 -3.58
N LYS A 7 -8.19 -33.54 -3.06
CA LYS A 7 -7.21 -34.64 -3.00
C LYS A 7 -7.57 -35.57 -1.84
N ASN A 8 -8.35 -36.63 -2.11
CA ASN A 8 -8.43 -37.73 -1.17
C ASN A 8 -7.09 -38.49 -1.15
N ARG A 9 -6.54 -38.73 0.05
CA ARG A 9 -5.22 -39.34 0.26
C ARG A 9 -5.13 -40.83 -0.12
N GLU A 10 -6.20 -41.41 -0.63
CA GLU A 10 -6.22 -42.82 -1.03
C GLU A 10 -6.89 -42.95 -2.40
N ASN A 11 -6.12 -42.86 -3.41
CA ASN A 11 -6.28 -43.26 -4.82
C ASN A 11 -5.96 -42.15 -5.82
N THR A 12 -4.94 -42.39 -6.59
CA THR A 12 -4.26 -41.45 -7.44
C THR A 12 -4.97 -41.08 -8.74
N ASN A 13 -6.25 -41.41 -8.97
CA ASN A 13 -6.91 -41.18 -10.27
C ASN A 13 -8.38 -40.71 -10.24
N ASN A 14 -8.96 -40.35 -9.10
CA ASN A 14 -10.33 -39.85 -9.07
C ASN A 14 -10.36 -38.38 -8.74
N PHE A 15 -10.44 -37.52 -9.77
CA PHE A 15 -10.84 -36.13 -9.62
C PHE A 15 -12.35 -36.07 -9.36
N SER A 16 -12.77 -35.78 -8.15
CA SER A 16 -14.17 -35.48 -7.87
C SER A 16 -14.46 -34.01 -8.24
N TYR A 17 -15.28 -33.83 -9.26
CA TYR A 17 -15.86 -32.54 -9.57
C TYR A 17 -16.95 -32.23 -8.54
N ILE A 18 -16.75 -31.19 -7.74
CA ILE A 18 -17.83 -30.69 -6.88
C ILE A 18 -18.63 -29.69 -7.73
N ASN A 19 -19.85 -30.11 -8.10
CA ASN A 19 -20.83 -29.18 -8.67
C ASN A 19 -21.23 -28.18 -7.59
N THR A 20 -20.64 -26.99 -7.61
CA THR A 20 -21.15 -25.89 -6.78
C THR A 20 -22.38 -25.32 -7.47
N ASN A 21 -23.48 -25.16 -6.71
CA ASN A 21 -24.73 -24.58 -7.23
C ASN A 21 -24.62 -23.08 -7.52
N HIS A 22 -23.48 -22.44 -7.21
CA HIS A 22 -23.21 -21.02 -7.41
C HIS A 22 -21.72 -20.76 -7.67
N SER A 23 -21.42 -19.60 -8.23
CA SER A 23 -20.04 -19.17 -8.57
C SER A 23 -19.34 -18.37 -7.48
N TRP A 24 -19.95 -18.20 -6.31
CA TRP A 24 -19.42 -17.41 -5.20
C TRP A 24 -18.51 -18.26 -4.31
N HIS A 25 -17.49 -17.63 -3.74
CA HIS A 25 -16.62 -18.24 -2.75
C HIS A 25 -17.23 -18.12 -1.36
N LEU A 26 -17.60 -19.23 -0.76
CA LEU A 26 -17.97 -19.30 0.66
C LEU A 26 -16.69 -19.54 1.45
N VAL A 27 -16.21 -18.49 2.13
CA VAL A 27 -14.94 -18.53 2.88
C VAL A 27 -15.09 -19.39 4.13
N ASP A 28 -14.17 -20.31 4.35
CA ASP A 28 -14.12 -21.12 5.56
C ASP A 28 -13.83 -20.25 6.81
N PRO A 29 -14.42 -20.57 7.97
CA PRO A 29 -14.15 -19.86 9.21
C PRO A 29 -12.66 -19.86 9.54
N SER A 30 -12.09 -18.67 9.80
CA SER A 30 -10.68 -18.51 10.15
C SER A 30 -10.51 -17.58 11.37
N PRO A 31 -9.46 -17.74 12.17
CA PRO A 31 -9.21 -16.90 13.33
C PRO A 31 -8.59 -15.53 12.96
N TRP A 32 -8.11 -15.37 11.72
CA TRP A 32 -7.28 -14.22 11.33
C TRP A 32 -7.96 -12.87 11.47
N PRO A 33 -9.25 -12.68 11.09
CA PRO A 33 -9.93 -11.40 11.26
C PRO A 33 -9.96 -10.94 12.71
N LEU A 34 -10.28 -11.86 13.64
CA LEU A 34 -10.33 -11.55 15.07
C LEU A 34 -8.94 -11.25 15.62
N VAL A 35 -7.93 -12.07 15.31
CA VAL A 35 -6.55 -11.87 15.80
C VAL A 35 -5.97 -10.56 15.24
N THR A 36 -6.25 -10.24 13.98
CA THR A 36 -5.82 -8.96 13.35
C THR A 36 -6.49 -7.77 14.03
N ALA A 37 -7.78 -7.85 14.35
CA ALA A 37 -8.49 -6.79 15.07
C ALA A 37 -7.92 -6.56 16.48
N ILE A 38 -7.62 -7.63 17.21
CA ILE A 38 -6.96 -7.55 18.53
C ILE A 38 -5.56 -6.94 18.39
N GLY A 39 -4.78 -7.37 17.38
CA GLY A 39 -3.45 -6.81 17.11
C GLY A 39 -3.51 -5.31 16.81
N ALA A 40 -4.44 -4.87 15.94
CA ALA A 40 -4.64 -3.46 15.61
C ALA A 40 -5.06 -2.64 16.84
N PHE A 41 -5.97 -3.14 17.64
CA PHE A 41 -6.37 -2.50 18.89
C PHE A 41 -5.20 -2.37 19.88
N THR A 42 -4.40 -3.43 20.02
CA THR A 42 -3.24 -3.43 20.92
C THR A 42 -2.17 -2.42 20.46
N VAL A 43 -1.94 -2.28 19.16
CA VAL A 43 -1.02 -1.24 18.61
C VAL A 43 -1.51 0.16 18.93
N THR A 44 -2.78 0.46 18.64
CA THR A 44 -3.33 1.81 18.85
C THR A 44 -3.41 2.16 20.33
N PHE A 45 -3.82 1.23 21.18
CA PHE A 45 -3.87 1.43 22.62
C PHE A 45 -2.46 1.58 23.21
N GLY A 46 -1.50 0.75 22.80
CA GLY A 46 -0.10 0.86 23.19
C GLY A 46 0.52 2.20 22.77
N LEU A 47 0.19 2.69 21.55
CA LEU A 47 0.64 4.00 21.08
C LEU A 47 0.10 5.14 21.95
N VAL A 48 -1.18 5.10 22.34
CA VAL A 48 -1.77 6.09 23.25
C VAL A 48 -1.07 6.09 24.60
N LEU A 49 -0.83 4.91 25.20
CA LEU A 49 -0.11 4.79 26.44
C LEU A 49 1.32 5.35 26.35
N TYR A 50 2.02 5.02 25.26
CA TYR A 50 3.37 5.51 24.98
C TYR A 50 3.42 7.04 24.90
N MET A 51 2.50 7.65 24.11
CA MET A 51 2.43 9.12 23.94
C MET A 51 2.10 9.86 25.24
N HIS A 52 1.44 9.21 26.21
CA HIS A 52 1.14 9.76 27.53
C HIS A 52 2.15 9.37 28.61
N ASN A 53 3.29 8.78 28.23
CA ASN A 53 4.36 8.35 29.13
C ASN A 53 3.93 7.32 30.19
N TYR A 54 2.93 6.49 29.91
CA TYR A 54 2.59 5.37 30.78
C TYR A 54 3.62 4.24 30.63
N GLN A 55 3.90 3.56 31.77
CA GLN A 55 4.80 2.40 31.76
C GLN A 55 4.29 1.30 30.84
N TYR A 56 5.21 0.63 30.14
CA TYR A 56 4.93 -0.48 29.21
C TYR A 56 4.12 -0.11 27.95
N GLY A 57 3.89 1.18 27.65
CA GLY A 57 3.19 1.60 26.42
C GLY A 57 3.93 1.19 25.16
N ASP A 58 5.26 1.34 25.15
CA ASP A 58 6.17 0.92 24.09
C ASP A 58 6.14 -0.60 23.85
N SER A 59 6.26 -1.37 24.93
CA SER A 59 6.25 -2.83 24.88
C SER A 59 4.92 -3.37 24.38
N LEU A 60 3.80 -2.78 24.79
CA LEU A 60 2.46 -3.15 24.34
C LEU A 60 2.28 -2.83 22.84
N MET A 61 2.73 -1.65 22.40
CA MET A 61 2.70 -1.24 20.99
C MET A 61 3.50 -2.22 20.12
N ILE A 62 4.73 -2.57 20.52
CA ILE A 62 5.58 -3.51 19.78
C ILE A 62 4.94 -4.90 19.74
N CYS A 63 4.43 -5.40 20.87
CA CYS A 63 3.75 -6.69 20.94
C CYS A 63 2.54 -6.72 19.98
N GLY A 64 1.69 -5.69 20.02
CA GLY A 64 0.56 -5.54 19.13
C GLY A 64 0.97 -5.53 17.66
N PHE A 65 2.06 -4.83 17.33
CA PHE A 65 2.58 -4.76 15.96
C PHE A 65 3.08 -6.13 15.45
N VAL A 66 3.76 -6.91 16.29
CA VAL A 66 4.18 -8.28 15.94
C VAL A 66 2.96 -9.18 15.68
N ILE A 67 1.95 -9.13 16.56
CA ILE A 67 0.71 -9.90 16.40
C ILE A 67 0.00 -9.49 15.10
N LEU A 68 -0.09 -8.19 14.83
CA LEU A 68 -0.72 -7.65 13.61
C LEU A 68 -0.01 -8.15 12.35
N LEU A 69 1.30 -8.01 12.27
CA LEU A 69 2.08 -8.46 11.11
C LEU A 69 1.96 -9.97 10.88
N TYR A 70 2.05 -10.75 11.96
CA TYR A 70 1.92 -12.20 11.86
C TYR A 70 0.52 -12.62 11.38
N SER A 71 -0.55 -12.06 11.95
CA SER A 71 -1.92 -12.39 11.58
C SER A 71 -2.24 -11.97 10.13
N VAL A 72 -1.79 -10.78 9.71
CA VAL A 72 -1.94 -10.31 8.32
C VAL A 72 -1.19 -11.22 7.35
N TYR A 73 0.05 -11.61 7.66
CA TYR A 73 0.81 -12.56 6.83
C TYR A 73 0.09 -13.89 6.68
N MET A 74 -0.43 -14.47 7.77
CA MET A 74 -1.16 -15.74 7.75
C MET A 74 -2.48 -15.64 6.99
N TRP A 75 -3.22 -14.54 7.16
CA TRP A 75 -4.45 -14.28 6.43
C TRP A 75 -4.20 -14.19 4.91
N TRP A 76 -3.24 -13.38 4.48
CA TRP A 76 -2.90 -13.25 3.07
C TRP A 76 -2.32 -14.53 2.47
N ARG A 77 -1.60 -15.33 3.26
CA ARG A 77 -1.16 -16.66 2.85
C ARG A 77 -2.37 -17.54 2.48
N ASP A 78 -3.39 -17.54 3.33
CA ASP A 78 -4.58 -18.37 3.10
C ASP A 78 -5.38 -17.88 1.88
N VAL A 79 -5.55 -16.55 1.71
CA VAL A 79 -6.15 -15.97 0.50
C VAL A 79 -5.39 -16.38 -0.77
N VAL A 80 -4.06 -16.40 -0.74
CA VAL A 80 -3.24 -16.85 -1.88
C VAL A 80 -3.43 -18.34 -2.15
N ARG A 81 -3.58 -19.17 -1.10
CA ARG A 81 -3.84 -20.62 -1.26
C ARG A 81 -5.20 -20.89 -1.86
N GLU A 82 -6.24 -20.23 -1.37
CA GLU A 82 -7.60 -20.30 -1.90
C GLU A 82 -7.64 -19.89 -3.38
N ALA A 83 -6.91 -18.82 -3.73
CA ALA A 83 -6.84 -18.32 -5.11
C ALA A 83 -6.10 -19.26 -6.07
N THR A 84 -4.97 -19.87 -5.62
CA THR A 84 -4.05 -20.57 -6.51
C THR A 84 -4.17 -22.10 -6.46
N LEU A 85 -4.46 -22.68 -5.28
CA LEU A 85 -4.52 -24.14 -5.10
C LEU A 85 -5.94 -24.66 -5.14
N GLU A 86 -6.91 -23.88 -4.67
CA GLU A 86 -8.31 -24.27 -4.56
C GLU A 86 -9.17 -23.71 -5.70
N GLU A 87 -8.59 -22.83 -6.54
CA GLU A 87 -9.26 -22.22 -7.70
C GLU A 87 -10.58 -21.50 -7.34
N GLN A 88 -10.71 -21.01 -6.09
CA GLN A 88 -11.92 -20.38 -5.58
C GLN A 88 -12.21 -19.01 -6.21
N HIS A 89 -11.21 -18.39 -6.86
CA HIS A 89 -11.36 -17.09 -7.52
C HIS A 89 -11.98 -17.24 -8.91
N THR A 90 -13.28 -17.54 -8.94
CA THR A 90 -14.09 -17.59 -10.17
C THR A 90 -14.16 -16.20 -10.81
N PHE A 91 -14.67 -16.12 -12.05
CA PHE A 91 -14.84 -14.84 -12.76
C PHE A 91 -15.73 -13.84 -11.97
N SER A 92 -16.82 -14.34 -11.35
CA SER A 92 -17.70 -13.51 -10.51
C SER A 92 -16.99 -12.96 -9.28
N VAL A 93 -16.20 -13.80 -8.59
CA VAL A 93 -15.38 -13.40 -7.43
C VAL A 93 -14.32 -12.39 -7.83
N GLN A 94 -13.60 -12.60 -8.93
CA GLN A 94 -12.61 -11.64 -9.42
C GLN A 94 -13.22 -10.27 -9.78
N ARG A 95 -14.43 -10.24 -10.35
CA ARG A 95 -15.16 -9.00 -10.63
C ARG A 95 -15.49 -8.25 -9.33
N SER A 96 -15.95 -8.97 -8.30
CA SER A 96 -16.23 -8.39 -6.98
C SER A 96 -14.97 -7.87 -6.30
N LEU A 97 -13.86 -8.58 -6.39
CA LEU A 97 -12.57 -8.15 -5.86
C LEU A 97 -12.04 -6.89 -6.56
N ARG A 98 -12.21 -6.78 -7.89
CA ARG A 98 -11.87 -5.56 -8.64
C ARG A 98 -12.69 -4.37 -8.17
N LEU A 99 -14.00 -4.55 -8.00
CA LEU A 99 -14.86 -3.49 -7.46
C LEU A 99 -14.44 -3.08 -6.05
N GLY A 100 -14.16 -4.05 -5.18
CA GLY A 100 -13.65 -3.80 -3.83
C GLY A 100 -12.35 -2.99 -3.84
N MET A 101 -11.41 -3.33 -4.72
CA MET A 101 -10.16 -2.58 -4.85
C MET A 101 -10.37 -1.15 -5.35
N LEU A 102 -11.28 -0.93 -6.30
CA LEU A 102 -11.64 0.42 -6.76
C LEU A 102 -12.24 1.26 -5.63
N LEU A 103 -13.17 0.70 -4.85
CA LEU A 103 -13.76 1.39 -3.71
C LEU A 103 -12.73 1.69 -2.61
N PHE A 104 -11.79 0.78 -2.38
CA PHE A 104 -10.67 1.00 -1.48
C PHE A 104 -9.81 2.19 -1.96
N ILE A 105 -9.42 2.24 -3.24
CA ILE A 105 -8.66 3.38 -3.79
C ILE A 105 -9.44 4.69 -3.66
N VAL A 106 -10.75 4.69 -3.89
CA VAL A 106 -11.59 5.87 -3.68
C VAL A 106 -11.55 6.33 -2.22
N SER A 107 -11.62 5.41 -1.26
CA SER A 107 -11.50 5.77 0.17
C SER A 107 -10.15 6.39 0.50
N GLU A 108 -9.07 5.89 -0.08
CA GLU A 108 -7.73 6.44 0.08
C GLU A 108 -7.57 7.83 -0.57
N ILE A 109 -8.21 8.06 -1.71
CA ILE A 109 -8.28 9.40 -2.34
C ILE A 109 -8.96 10.38 -1.38
N MET A 110 -10.09 10.00 -0.76
CA MET A 110 -10.81 10.85 0.19
C MET A 110 -9.99 11.10 1.47
N PHE A 111 -9.22 10.11 1.92
CA PHE A 111 -8.28 10.26 3.02
C PHE A 111 -7.21 11.33 2.72
N PHE A 112 -6.56 11.26 1.56
CA PHE A 112 -5.59 12.29 1.16
C PHE A 112 -6.23 13.65 0.88
N PHE A 113 -7.47 13.67 0.38
CA PHE A 113 -8.21 14.90 0.16
C PHE A 113 -8.34 15.73 1.44
N ALA A 114 -8.56 15.08 2.60
CA ALA A 114 -8.61 15.78 3.89
C ALA A 114 -7.31 16.50 4.24
N PHE A 115 -6.14 15.90 3.98
CA PHE A 115 -4.85 16.54 4.22
C PHE A 115 -4.57 17.67 3.22
N PHE A 116 -4.96 17.50 1.96
CA PHE A 116 -4.86 18.58 0.98
C PHE A 116 -5.78 19.75 1.35
N TRP A 117 -6.98 19.44 1.80
CA TRP A 117 -7.89 20.46 2.31
C TRP A 117 -7.27 21.24 3.47
N ALA A 118 -6.73 20.57 4.48
CA ALA A 118 -6.09 21.20 5.61
C ALA A 118 -4.95 22.15 5.18
N PHE A 119 -4.11 21.69 4.23
CA PHE A 119 -3.05 22.52 3.66
C PHE A 119 -3.58 23.76 2.95
N PHE A 120 -4.53 23.61 2.03
CA PHE A 120 -5.08 24.75 1.28
C PHE A 120 -5.89 25.69 2.16
N HIS A 121 -6.64 25.16 3.12
CA HIS A 121 -7.36 25.99 4.09
C HIS A 121 -6.40 26.90 4.87
N SER A 122 -5.28 26.36 5.34
CA SER A 122 -4.30 27.13 6.08
C SER A 122 -3.47 28.10 5.21
N SER A 123 -3.21 27.72 3.95
CA SER A 123 -2.38 28.52 3.03
C SER A 123 -3.15 29.68 2.39
N LEU A 124 -4.44 29.51 2.10
CA LEU A 124 -5.27 30.53 1.45
C LEU A 124 -5.74 31.62 2.42
N SER A 125 -5.82 31.33 3.72
CA SER A 125 -6.20 32.29 4.75
C SER A 125 -5.32 32.13 5.98
N PRO A 126 -4.05 32.55 5.92
CA PRO A 126 -3.11 32.44 7.04
C PRO A 126 -3.60 33.23 8.26
N VAL A 127 -3.55 32.62 9.45
CA VAL A 127 -3.98 33.28 10.68
C VAL A 127 -2.91 34.30 11.17
N PHE A 128 -3.34 35.34 11.86
CA PHE A 128 -2.44 36.37 12.41
C PHE A 128 -1.36 35.80 13.33
N GLY A 129 -1.65 34.67 14.02
CA GLY A 129 -0.68 34.02 14.91
C GLY A 129 0.58 33.48 14.23
N ILE A 130 0.56 33.28 12.90
CA ILE A 130 1.75 32.92 12.08
C ILE A 130 2.26 34.06 11.22
N GLY A 131 1.88 35.32 11.53
CA GLY A 131 2.26 36.52 10.80
C GLY A 131 1.37 36.88 9.62
N GLY A 132 0.26 36.16 9.36
CA GLY A 132 -0.65 36.42 8.22
C GLY A 132 -0.05 36.11 6.85
N ILE A 133 1.09 35.43 6.79
CA ILE A 133 1.86 35.11 5.59
C ILE A 133 2.02 33.58 5.47
N TRP A 134 2.05 33.08 4.24
CA TRP A 134 2.29 31.68 3.97
C TRP A 134 3.38 31.47 2.89
N PRO A 135 4.38 30.58 3.14
CA PRO A 135 4.72 29.92 4.40
C PRO A 135 5.11 30.92 5.50
N PRO A 136 5.06 30.54 6.81
CA PRO A 136 5.49 31.43 7.90
C PRO A 136 6.95 31.87 7.74
N GLU A 137 7.27 33.13 8.05
CA GLU A 137 8.63 33.71 7.87
C GLU A 137 9.73 32.94 8.63
N SER A 138 9.37 32.27 9.72
CA SER A 138 10.30 31.50 10.55
C SER A 138 10.68 30.14 9.96
N ILE A 139 10.06 29.73 8.82
CA ILE A 139 10.28 28.41 8.23
C ILE A 139 11.10 28.53 6.95
N GLU A 140 12.28 27.93 6.95
CA GLU A 140 13.08 27.75 5.75
C GLU A 140 12.48 26.61 4.89
N ILE A 141 12.07 26.96 3.66
CA ILE A 141 11.35 26.03 2.76
C ILE A 141 12.35 25.10 2.07
N ILE A 142 12.00 23.80 1.99
CA ILE A 142 12.77 22.86 1.19
C ILE A 142 12.61 23.20 -0.30
N THR A 143 13.73 23.36 -1.00
CA THR A 143 13.73 23.68 -2.43
C THR A 143 13.12 22.55 -3.26
N SER A 144 12.09 22.86 -4.03
CA SER A 144 11.36 21.87 -4.86
C SER A 144 12.20 21.25 -5.97
N SER A 145 13.23 21.96 -6.45
CA SER A 145 14.11 21.50 -7.54
C SER A 145 15.20 20.50 -7.13
N GLY A 146 15.35 20.23 -5.83
CA GLY A 146 16.34 19.28 -5.29
C GLY A 146 15.81 17.83 -5.19
N ILE A 147 15.96 17.27 -4.00
CA ILE A 147 15.52 15.91 -3.67
C ILE A 147 14.05 15.64 -4.00
N PRO A 148 13.08 16.56 -3.74
CA PRO A 148 11.67 16.31 -4.05
C PRO A 148 11.39 16.06 -5.54
N LEU A 149 12.06 16.80 -6.44
CA LEU A 149 11.91 16.60 -7.89
C LEU A 149 12.46 15.21 -8.31
N THR A 150 13.64 14.85 -7.82
CA THR A 150 14.28 13.56 -8.10
C THR A 150 13.40 12.41 -7.60
N ASN A 151 12.83 12.53 -6.40
CA ASN A 151 11.88 11.57 -5.84
C ASN A 151 10.65 11.38 -6.73
N THR A 152 10.08 12.47 -7.23
CA THR A 152 8.95 12.40 -8.15
C THR A 152 9.31 11.68 -9.45
N PHE A 153 10.52 11.94 -9.98
CA PHE A 153 11.00 11.23 -11.18
C PHE A 153 11.12 9.73 -10.95
N PHE A 154 11.64 9.28 -9.80
CA PHE A 154 11.71 7.84 -9.48
C PHE A 154 10.33 7.19 -9.39
N LEU A 155 9.35 7.84 -8.76
CA LEU A 155 8.00 7.29 -8.70
C LEU A 155 7.30 7.24 -10.06
N LEU A 156 7.44 8.28 -10.88
CA LEU A 156 6.85 8.28 -12.23
C LEU A 156 7.46 7.20 -13.11
N SER A 157 8.79 7.07 -13.11
CA SER A 157 9.46 6.00 -13.88
C SER A 157 9.11 4.61 -13.37
N SER A 158 8.92 4.42 -12.04
CA SER A 158 8.46 3.16 -11.48
C SER A 158 7.02 2.81 -11.92
N GLY A 159 6.16 3.80 -12.11
CA GLY A 159 4.83 3.63 -12.71
C GLY A 159 4.90 3.10 -14.15
N VAL A 160 5.83 3.60 -14.96
CA VAL A 160 6.07 3.08 -16.33
C VAL A 160 6.53 1.62 -16.29
N THR A 161 7.47 1.29 -15.39
CA THR A 161 7.99 -0.08 -15.30
C THR A 161 6.96 -1.08 -14.74
N VAL A 162 6.06 -0.67 -13.84
CA VAL A 162 4.92 -1.51 -13.42
C VAL A 162 3.96 -1.77 -14.57
N THR A 163 3.69 -0.77 -15.40
CA THR A 163 2.85 -0.93 -16.59
C THR A 163 3.51 -1.89 -17.60
N TRP A 164 4.81 -1.77 -17.83
CA TRP A 164 5.56 -2.73 -18.62
C TRP A 164 5.44 -4.16 -18.06
N ALA A 165 5.59 -4.34 -16.74
CA ALA A 165 5.38 -5.64 -16.09
C ALA A 165 3.99 -6.22 -16.36
N HIS A 166 2.94 -5.40 -16.31
CA HIS A 166 1.57 -5.81 -16.59
C HIS A 166 1.39 -6.32 -18.02
N HIS A 167 1.85 -5.56 -19.02
CA HIS A 167 1.81 -6.00 -20.42
C HIS A 167 2.64 -7.26 -20.67
N ALA A 168 3.77 -7.43 -19.97
CA ALA A 168 4.58 -8.62 -20.05
C ALA A 168 3.88 -9.86 -19.46
N ILE A 169 3.08 -9.72 -18.40
CA ILE A 169 2.25 -10.80 -17.84
C ILE A 169 1.18 -11.23 -18.86
N ILE A 170 0.46 -10.27 -19.45
CA ILE A 170 -0.59 -10.53 -20.44
C ILE A 170 -0.01 -11.25 -21.67
N SER A 171 1.16 -10.83 -22.16
CA SER A 171 1.85 -11.44 -23.31
C SER A 171 2.61 -12.73 -22.95
N ARG A 172 2.51 -13.24 -21.72
CA ARG A 172 3.21 -14.44 -21.22
C ARG A 172 4.74 -14.34 -21.23
N ALA A 173 5.28 -13.13 -21.30
CA ALA A 173 6.72 -12.86 -21.32
C ALA A 173 7.29 -12.78 -19.90
N LYS A 174 7.32 -13.91 -19.17
CA LYS A 174 7.70 -13.98 -17.74
C LYS A 174 9.02 -13.29 -17.43
N LYS A 175 10.05 -13.47 -18.27
CA LYS A 175 11.38 -12.86 -18.04
C LYS A 175 11.28 -11.31 -18.03
N HIS A 176 10.53 -10.73 -18.96
CA HIS A 176 10.32 -9.28 -19.03
C HIS A 176 9.53 -8.77 -17.82
N ALA A 177 8.51 -9.50 -17.36
CA ALA A 177 7.76 -9.16 -16.16
C ALA A 177 8.65 -9.13 -14.90
N ILE A 178 9.53 -10.12 -14.76
CA ILE A 178 10.48 -10.20 -13.64
C ILE A 178 11.45 -9.00 -13.67
N VAL A 179 12.07 -8.71 -14.83
CA VAL A 179 13.02 -7.59 -14.97
C VAL A 179 12.31 -6.26 -14.68
N ALA A 180 11.15 -6.03 -15.24
CA ALA A 180 10.38 -4.81 -15.02
C ALA A 180 10.03 -4.60 -13.53
N LEU A 181 9.63 -5.66 -12.82
CA LEU A 181 9.36 -5.56 -11.38
C LEU A 181 10.61 -5.33 -10.53
N ILE A 182 11.75 -5.93 -10.89
CA ILE A 182 13.02 -5.65 -10.20
C ILE A 182 13.34 -4.16 -10.32
N ILE A 183 13.24 -3.58 -11.51
CA ILE A 183 13.49 -2.15 -11.73
C ILE A 183 12.50 -1.31 -10.90
N THR A 184 11.22 -1.68 -10.89
CA THR A 184 10.20 -0.99 -10.07
C THR A 184 10.55 -1.00 -8.59
N LEU A 185 10.97 -2.15 -8.04
CA LEU A 185 11.34 -2.29 -6.63
C LEU A 185 12.60 -1.49 -6.28
N ILE A 186 13.59 -1.46 -7.17
CA ILE A 186 14.78 -0.61 -6.99
C ILE A 186 14.40 0.87 -6.95
N LEU A 187 13.58 1.35 -7.88
CA LEU A 187 13.13 2.74 -7.92
C LEU A 187 12.31 3.11 -6.67
N ALA A 188 11.48 2.18 -6.18
CA ALA A 188 10.71 2.36 -4.96
C ALA A 188 11.59 2.46 -3.70
N THR A 189 12.64 1.64 -3.61
CA THR A 189 13.59 1.70 -2.49
C THR A 189 14.44 2.96 -2.53
N LEU A 190 14.87 3.42 -3.71
CA LEU A 190 15.56 4.69 -3.87
C LEU A 190 14.68 5.88 -3.44
N PHE A 191 13.41 5.89 -3.85
CA PHE A 191 12.45 6.90 -3.39
C PHE A 191 12.34 6.93 -1.86
N THR A 192 12.17 5.76 -1.24
CA THR A 192 12.01 5.66 0.23
C THR A 192 13.27 6.13 0.96
N GLY A 193 14.45 5.79 0.45
CA GLY A 193 15.73 6.24 1.00
C GLY A 193 15.90 7.76 0.91
N LEU A 194 15.64 8.35 -0.25
CA LEU A 194 15.72 9.81 -0.42
C LEU A 194 14.65 10.57 0.40
N GLN A 195 13.45 10.01 0.58
CA GLN A 195 12.45 10.60 1.46
C GLN A 195 12.92 10.61 2.92
N GLY A 196 13.63 9.56 3.35
CA GLY A 196 14.27 9.51 4.66
C GLY A 196 15.35 10.60 4.81
N LEU A 197 16.21 10.78 3.81
CA LEU A 197 17.22 11.83 3.79
C LEU A 197 16.59 13.23 3.84
N GLU A 198 15.54 13.48 3.05
CA GLU A 198 14.78 14.73 3.06
C GLU A 198 14.26 15.08 4.47
N TYR A 199 13.81 14.06 5.23
CA TYR A 199 13.34 14.28 6.61
C TYR A 199 14.46 14.55 7.61
N LEU A 200 15.66 13.99 7.39
CA LEU A 200 16.83 14.24 8.24
C LEU A 200 17.44 15.60 7.99
N GLU A 201 17.37 16.12 6.76
CA GLU A 201 17.95 17.40 6.34
C GLU A 201 16.94 18.57 6.46
N ALA A 202 15.67 18.28 6.72
CA ALA A 202 14.64 19.31 6.81
C ALA A 202 14.93 20.30 7.95
N PRO A 203 14.94 21.62 7.68
CA PRO A 203 15.29 22.62 8.68
C PRO A 203 14.14 22.99 9.63
N PHE A 204 13.03 22.26 9.59
CA PHE A 204 11.86 22.42 10.43
C PHE A 204 11.29 21.07 10.90
N THR A 205 10.54 21.10 11.98
CA THR A 205 9.91 19.93 12.59
C THR A 205 8.38 19.96 12.44
N MET A 206 7.72 18.85 12.80
CA MET A 206 6.26 18.75 12.78
C MET A 206 5.59 19.74 13.73
N SER A 207 6.27 20.16 14.80
CA SER A 207 5.76 21.09 15.83
C SER A 207 5.96 22.57 15.49
N ASP A 208 6.73 22.90 14.47
CA ASP A 208 7.14 24.30 14.19
C ASP A 208 6.04 25.17 13.55
N SER A 209 4.94 24.65 13.19
CA SER A 209 3.69 25.37 12.85
C SER A 209 2.68 24.42 12.17
N VAL A 210 1.54 24.99 11.76
CA VAL A 210 0.58 24.29 10.88
C VAL A 210 1.23 23.86 9.56
N TYR A 211 2.22 24.61 9.05
CA TYR A 211 2.98 24.22 7.85
C TYR A 211 3.73 22.91 8.08
N GLY A 212 4.53 22.81 9.14
CA GLY A 212 5.26 21.59 9.50
C GLY A 212 4.32 20.42 9.74
N SER A 213 3.24 20.62 10.49
CA SER A 213 2.24 19.58 10.75
C SER A 213 1.60 19.06 9.45
N CYS A 214 1.13 19.95 8.56
CA CYS A 214 0.53 19.57 7.27
C CYS A 214 1.55 18.87 6.35
N PHE A 215 2.80 19.35 6.36
CA PHE A 215 3.87 18.76 5.57
C PHE A 215 4.16 17.32 6.01
N TYR A 216 4.53 17.12 7.28
CA TYR A 216 4.94 15.78 7.78
C TYR A 216 3.80 14.77 7.81
N ILE A 217 2.56 15.17 8.13
CA ILE A 217 1.41 14.28 8.09
C ILE A 217 1.15 13.82 6.65
N THR A 218 1.04 14.75 5.69
CA THR A 218 0.73 14.39 4.30
C THR A 218 1.84 13.54 3.67
N THR A 219 3.11 13.95 3.85
CA THR A 219 4.25 13.24 3.27
C THR A 219 4.54 11.93 3.99
N GLY A 220 4.31 11.85 5.30
CA GLY A 220 4.49 10.65 6.11
C GLY A 220 3.48 9.56 5.74
N PHE A 221 2.19 9.89 5.66
CA PHE A 221 1.19 8.94 5.17
C PHE A 221 1.44 8.51 3.73
N HIS A 222 1.88 9.43 2.87
CA HIS A 222 2.28 9.04 1.51
C HIS A 222 3.47 8.07 1.52
N GLY A 223 4.51 8.33 2.30
CA GLY A 223 5.66 7.43 2.46
C GLY A 223 5.25 6.05 2.99
N PHE A 224 4.32 6.00 3.96
CA PHE A 224 3.76 4.76 4.46
C PHE A 224 3.03 3.97 3.36
N HIS A 225 2.23 4.64 2.51
CA HIS A 225 1.57 4.01 1.35
C HIS A 225 2.57 3.50 0.32
N VAL A 226 3.69 4.21 0.10
CA VAL A 226 4.79 3.72 -0.77
C VAL A 226 5.38 2.44 -0.22
N ILE A 227 5.65 2.35 1.09
CA ILE A 227 6.21 1.13 1.72
C ILE A 227 5.24 -0.04 1.56
N ILE A 228 3.93 0.15 1.87
CA ILE A 228 2.91 -0.89 1.69
C ILE A 228 2.82 -1.32 0.23
N GLY A 229 2.77 -0.37 -0.72
CA GLY A 229 2.74 -0.65 -2.15
C GLY A 229 3.97 -1.42 -2.62
N THR A 230 5.16 -1.09 -2.11
CA THR A 230 6.40 -1.82 -2.39
C THR A 230 6.33 -3.26 -1.88
N CYS A 231 5.82 -3.49 -0.67
CA CYS A 231 5.59 -4.83 -0.13
C CYS A 231 4.59 -5.61 -1.00
N PHE A 232 3.52 -4.96 -1.46
CA PHE A 232 2.52 -5.58 -2.33
C PHE A 232 3.14 -6.03 -3.67
N LEU A 233 3.92 -5.16 -4.32
CA LEU A 233 4.63 -5.49 -5.56
C LEU A 233 5.70 -6.55 -5.34
N PHE A 234 6.40 -6.54 -4.19
CA PHE A 234 7.37 -7.56 -3.84
C PHE A 234 6.74 -8.95 -3.68
N VAL A 235 5.59 -9.05 -3.00
CA VAL A 235 4.84 -10.30 -2.91
C VAL A 235 4.38 -10.77 -4.30
N SER A 236 3.91 -9.85 -5.15
CA SER A 236 3.54 -10.15 -6.54
C SER A 236 4.73 -10.65 -7.35
N PHE A 237 5.91 -10.09 -7.17
CA PHE A 237 7.16 -10.54 -7.77
C PHE A 237 7.50 -12.00 -7.39
N ILE A 238 7.42 -12.35 -6.10
CA ILE A 238 7.63 -13.73 -5.63
C ILE A 238 6.60 -14.68 -6.27
N ARG A 239 5.33 -14.25 -6.36
CA ARG A 239 4.26 -15.06 -6.96
C ARG A 239 4.49 -15.31 -8.46
N ILE A 240 5.04 -14.33 -9.19
CA ILE A 240 5.41 -14.52 -10.61
C ILE A 240 6.55 -15.52 -10.75
N ILE A 241 7.58 -15.45 -9.91
CA ILE A 241 8.69 -16.41 -9.91
C ILE A 241 8.16 -17.83 -9.69
N ARG A 242 7.25 -17.99 -8.72
CA ARG A 242 6.63 -19.28 -8.36
C ARG A 242 5.54 -19.75 -9.32
N ASN A 243 5.30 -19.05 -10.43
CA ASN A 243 4.25 -19.35 -11.41
C ASN A 243 2.81 -19.39 -10.84
N HIS A 244 2.54 -18.62 -9.78
CA HIS A 244 1.19 -18.49 -9.23
C HIS A 244 0.31 -17.51 -10.03
N ILE A 245 0.93 -16.66 -10.85
CA ILE A 245 0.26 -15.66 -11.66
C ILE A 245 0.27 -16.10 -13.11
N THR A 246 -0.90 -16.09 -13.75
CA THR A 246 -1.09 -16.45 -15.16
C THR A 246 -1.65 -15.27 -15.94
N ASN A 247 -1.68 -15.37 -17.26
CA ASN A 247 -2.24 -14.32 -18.12
C ASN A 247 -3.77 -14.13 -17.96
N SER A 248 -4.49 -15.13 -17.43
CA SER A 248 -5.94 -15.07 -17.16
C SER A 248 -6.27 -14.81 -15.68
N HIS A 249 -5.37 -15.16 -14.76
CA HIS A 249 -5.55 -15.04 -13.31
C HIS A 249 -4.39 -14.25 -12.70
N HIS A 250 -4.45 -12.91 -12.82
CA HIS A 250 -3.43 -11.99 -12.31
C HIS A 250 -4.03 -10.81 -11.53
N PHE A 251 -5.26 -10.95 -11.02
CA PHE A 251 -5.94 -9.88 -10.29
C PHE A 251 -5.09 -9.30 -9.15
N GLY A 252 -4.40 -10.14 -8.37
CA GLY A 252 -3.54 -9.65 -7.29
C GLY A 252 -2.45 -8.70 -7.77
N PHE A 253 -1.88 -8.93 -8.96
CA PHE A 253 -0.94 -7.98 -9.57
C PHE A 253 -1.64 -6.72 -10.09
N GLU A 254 -2.80 -6.84 -10.74
CA GLU A 254 -3.61 -5.69 -11.19
C GLU A 254 -3.92 -4.74 -10.03
N ALA A 255 -4.39 -5.29 -8.91
CA ALA A 255 -4.70 -4.51 -7.70
C ALA A 255 -3.46 -3.77 -7.17
N GLY A 256 -2.29 -4.44 -7.14
CA GLY A 256 -1.02 -3.83 -6.77
C GLY A 256 -0.59 -2.71 -7.73
N ALA A 257 -0.76 -2.91 -9.03
CA ALA A 257 -0.45 -1.90 -10.04
C ALA A 257 -1.37 -0.67 -9.93
N TRP A 258 -2.67 -0.85 -9.74
CA TRP A 258 -3.61 0.26 -9.52
C TRP A 258 -3.27 1.06 -8.26
N TYR A 259 -2.98 0.36 -7.17
CA TYR A 259 -2.54 0.99 -5.94
C TYR A 259 -1.25 1.78 -6.13
N TRP A 260 -0.26 1.22 -6.84
CA TRP A 260 1.00 1.90 -7.14
C TRP A 260 0.81 3.17 -7.98
N HIS A 261 -0.05 3.13 -8.98
CA HIS A 261 -0.38 4.32 -9.78
C HIS A 261 -1.08 5.40 -8.95
N PHE A 262 -1.99 5.01 -8.06
CA PHE A 262 -2.61 5.95 -7.13
C PHE A 262 -1.56 6.63 -6.24
N VAL A 263 -0.65 5.85 -5.63
CA VAL A 263 0.45 6.38 -4.81
C VAL A 263 1.37 7.30 -5.63
N GLY A 264 1.68 6.96 -6.88
CA GLY A 264 2.45 7.82 -7.77
C GLY A 264 1.74 9.13 -8.11
N ALA A 265 0.41 9.13 -8.29
CA ALA A 265 -0.38 10.33 -8.56
C ALA A 265 -0.40 11.30 -7.35
N THR A 266 -0.44 10.78 -6.12
CA THR A 266 -0.39 11.61 -4.91
C THR A 266 0.96 12.30 -4.71
N ALA A 267 2.06 11.74 -5.23
CA ALA A 267 3.38 12.37 -5.20
C ALA A 267 3.46 13.64 -6.06
N GLN A 268 2.82 13.67 -7.23
CA GLN A 268 2.81 14.84 -8.12
C GLN A 268 2.16 16.07 -7.48
N SER A 269 1.16 15.86 -6.64
CA SER A 269 0.48 16.96 -5.94
C SER A 269 1.38 17.66 -4.92
N LYS A 270 2.46 17.01 -4.44
CA LYS A 270 3.46 17.61 -3.55
C LYS A 270 4.31 18.67 -4.24
N LEU A 271 4.72 18.45 -5.49
CA LEU A 271 5.53 19.44 -6.24
C LEU A 271 4.80 20.78 -6.42
N LYS A 272 3.49 20.74 -6.66
CA LYS A 272 2.68 21.96 -6.78
C LYS A 272 2.57 22.74 -5.47
N LYS A 273 2.71 22.10 -4.31
CA LYS A 273 2.64 22.75 -2.99
C LYS A 273 3.88 23.58 -2.65
N ASN A 274 5.04 23.25 -3.22
CA ASN A 274 6.28 23.96 -2.98
C ASN A 274 6.47 25.15 -3.94
N ILE A 275 5.50 25.44 -4.83
CA ILE A 275 5.55 26.54 -5.81
C ILE A 275 4.73 27.76 -5.36
N TYR A 276 3.87 27.61 -4.32
CA TYR A 276 3.06 28.73 -3.79
C TYR A 276 3.35 28.97 -2.32
#